data_6d94ef59118b47de7a8f3be9ab698189
#
_entry.id   6d94ef59118b47de7a8f3be9ab698189
#
_cell.length_a   1.000
_cell.length_b   1.000
_cell.length_c   1.000
_cell.angle_alpha   90.00
_cell.angle_beta   90.00
_cell.angle_gamma   90.00
#
_symmetry.space_group_name_H-M   'P 1'
#
loop_
_entity.id
_entity.type
_entity.pdbx_description
1 polymer ?
#
loop_
_entity_poly.entity_id
_entity_poly.type
_entity_poly.pdbx_seq_one_letter_code
_entity_poly.pdbx_strand_id
1 'polypeptide(L)'
;ILGHLVEMAESAGLSADIVYSQLPVTEGAREYLAQRIVPDATFRNWNSYSTKVGFEKGVNVMEAFSLLPDPQTNGGLLFSANETSLPEIKKLLEENGLKNFINPIGRFTAQKEKIINVKL
;
A
#
# COMPACT_ATOMS: atom_id res chain seq x y z
N ILE A 1 -5.42 -0.62 2.32
CA ILE A 1 -4.70 -0.58 1.02
C ILE A 1 -4.59 -1.96 0.37
N LEU A 2 -4.28 -3.00 1.16
CA LEU A 2 -3.91 -4.32 0.64
C LEU A 2 -4.96 -4.95 -0.28
N GLY A 3 -6.23 -5.00 0.15
CA GLY A 3 -7.30 -5.62 -0.63
C GLY A 3 -7.49 -4.96 -1.99
N HIS A 4 -7.60 -3.63 -2.02
CA HIS A 4 -7.77 -2.88 -3.27
C HIS A 4 -6.59 -3.05 -4.22
N LEU A 5 -5.37 -3.09 -3.68
CA LEU A 5 -4.19 -3.30 -4.52
C LEU A 5 -4.16 -4.71 -5.13
N VAL A 6 -4.56 -5.73 -4.36
CA VAL A 6 -4.71 -7.10 -4.87
C VAL A 6 -5.75 -7.14 -5.99
N GLU A 7 -6.92 -6.55 -5.79
CA GLU A 7 -7.99 -6.49 -6.79
C GLU A 7 -7.53 -5.79 -8.08
N MET A 8 -6.84 -4.66 -7.95
CA MET A 8 -6.28 -3.93 -9.10
C MET A 8 -5.25 -4.77 -9.87
N ALA A 9 -4.34 -5.44 -9.17
CA ALA A 9 -3.30 -6.27 -9.78
C ALA A 9 -3.90 -7.49 -10.48
N GLU A 10 -4.77 -8.23 -9.82
CA GLU A 10 -5.41 -9.44 -10.36
C GLU A 10 -6.28 -9.13 -11.57
N SER A 11 -7.07 -8.07 -11.52
CA SER A 11 -7.93 -7.69 -12.66
C SER A 11 -7.13 -7.32 -13.91
N ALA A 12 -5.90 -6.85 -13.73
CA ALA A 12 -4.99 -6.52 -14.83
C ALA A 12 -4.08 -7.68 -15.24
N GLY A 13 -4.10 -8.82 -14.54
CA GLY A 13 -3.16 -9.94 -14.76
C GLY A 13 -1.71 -9.58 -14.41
N LEU A 14 -1.51 -8.70 -13.44
CA LEU A 14 -0.22 -8.17 -13.04
C LEU A 14 0.11 -8.53 -11.58
N SER A 15 1.32 -8.21 -11.18
CA SER A 15 1.72 -8.09 -9.77
C SER A 15 2.05 -6.64 -9.45
N ALA A 16 2.11 -6.30 -8.17
CA ALA A 16 2.54 -4.99 -7.72
C ALA A 16 3.72 -5.09 -6.75
N ASP A 17 4.73 -4.26 -6.98
CA ASP A 17 5.79 -3.98 -6.01
C ASP A 17 5.43 -2.69 -5.28
N ILE A 18 5.35 -2.71 -3.95
CA ILE A 18 5.12 -1.52 -3.12
C ILE A 18 6.33 -1.25 -2.23
N VAL A 19 6.69 0.00 -2.09
CA VAL A 19 7.80 0.47 -1.23
C VAL A 19 7.20 0.86 0.12
N TYR A 20 7.45 0.04 1.14
CA TYR A 20 6.83 0.19 2.45
C TYR A 20 7.11 1.54 3.10
N SER A 21 8.34 2.04 2.96
CA SER A 21 8.77 3.33 3.50
C SER A 21 8.10 4.54 2.81
N GLN A 22 7.51 4.37 1.63
CA GLN A 22 6.82 5.42 0.89
C GLN A 22 5.31 5.47 1.13
N LEU A 23 4.77 4.52 1.90
CA LEU A 23 3.36 4.55 2.24
C LEU A 23 3.06 5.75 3.14
N PRO A 24 2.14 6.63 2.74
CA PRO A 24 1.69 7.70 3.61
C PRO A 24 0.84 7.12 4.74
N VAL A 25 1.32 7.28 5.96
CA VAL A 25 0.66 6.78 7.16
C VAL A 25 0.16 7.96 7.97
N THR A 26 -1.09 7.87 8.43
CA THR A 26 -1.69 8.90 9.30
C THR A 26 -0.86 9.10 10.57
N GLU A 27 -0.71 10.34 11.00
CA GLU A 27 -0.03 10.68 12.25
C GLU A 27 -0.62 9.91 13.41
N GLY A 28 0.22 9.41 14.30
CA GLY A 28 -0.17 8.58 15.44
C GLY A 28 -0.49 7.11 15.12
N ALA A 29 -0.74 6.73 13.86
CA ALA A 29 -1.10 5.35 13.53
C ALA A 29 -0.02 4.35 13.96
N ARG A 30 1.26 4.67 13.74
CA ARG A 30 2.37 3.80 14.16
C ARG A 30 2.49 3.70 15.68
N GLU A 31 2.15 4.76 16.42
CA GLU A 31 2.14 4.77 17.87
C GLU A 31 1.05 3.85 18.43
N TYR A 32 -0.15 3.87 17.83
CA TYR A 32 -1.22 2.94 18.18
C TYR A 32 -0.85 1.50 17.86
N LEU A 33 -0.25 1.25 16.70
CA LEU A 33 0.24 -0.08 16.33
C LEU A 33 1.28 -0.60 17.33
N ALA A 34 2.22 0.24 17.79
CA ALA A 34 3.22 -0.12 18.78
C ALA A 34 2.56 -0.52 20.12
N GLN A 35 1.40 0.04 20.44
CA GLN A 35 0.59 -0.30 21.60
C GLN A 35 -0.37 -1.49 21.35
N ARG A 36 -0.29 -2.13 20.16
CA ARG A 36 -1.17 -3.21 19.70
C ARG A 36 -2.64 -2.80 19.60
N ILE A 37 -2.90 -1.53 19.39
CA ILE A 37 -4.25 -1.01 19.15
C ILE A 37 -4.51 -1.11 17.66
N VAL A 38 -5.24 -2.13 17.25
CA VAL A 38 -5.62 -2.41 15.86
C VAL A 38 -7.08 -2.83 15.80
N PRO A 39 -7.82 -2.48 14.73
CA PRO A 39 -9.18 -2.98 14.53
C PRO A 39 -9.21 -4.50 14.31
N ASP A 40 -10.21 -5.18 14.83
CA ASP A 40 -10.38 -6.64 14.63
C ASP A 40 -10.44 -7.04 13.14
N ALA A 41 -10.98 -6.15 12.30
CA ALA A 41 -11.05 -6.39 10.87
C ALA A 41 -9.68 -6.49 10.19
N THR A 42 -8.61 -5.93 10.77
CA THR A 42 -7.22 -6.06 10.29
C THR A 42 -6.84 -7.53 10.14
N PHE A 43 -7.15 -8.35 11.13
CA PHE A 43 -6.81 -9.78 11.10
C PHE A 43 -7.64 -10.55 10.06
N ARG A 44 -8.92 -10.22 9.89
CA ARG A 44 -9.76 -10.82 8.84
C ARG A 44 -9.26 -10.45 7.45
N ASN A 45 -8.92 -9.20 7.24
CA ASN A 45 -8.36 -8.71 5.97
C ASN A 45 -7.04 -9.40 5.68
N TRP A 46 -6.14 -9.51 6.67
CA TRP A 46 -4.89 -10.23 6.50
C TRP A 46 -5.12 -11.68 6.09
N ASN A 47 -5.98 -12.41 6.78
CA ASN A 47 -6.28 -13.80 6.47
C ASN A 47 -6.81 -13.98 5.03
N SER A 48 -7.54 -13.00 4.52
CA SER A 48 -8.07 -13.05 3.16
C SER A 48 -7.00 -12.86 2.07
N TYR A 49 -5.92 -12.14 2.38
CA TYR A 49 -4.94 -11.73 1.35
C TYR A 49 -3.51 -12.22 1.61
N SER A 50 -3.20 -12.76 2.79
CA SER A 50 -1.83 -13.12 3.21
C SER A 50 -1.09 -14.05 2.24
N THR A 51 -1.78 -15.01 1.64
CA THR A 51 -1.19 -15.94 0.68
C THR A 51 -0.69 -15.26 -0.60
N LYS A 52 -1.20 -14.07 -0.90
CA LYS A 52 -0.89 -13.27 -2.09
C LYS A 52 0.24 -12.26 -1.86
N VAL A 53 0.73 -12.14 -0.62
CA VAL A 53 1.73 -11.14 -0.22
C VAL A 53 3.09 -11.78 0.02
N GLY A 54 4.12 -11.16 -0.53
CA GLY A 54 5.53 -11.47 -0.24
C GLY A 54 6.22 -10.25 0.36
N PHE A 55 7.18 -10.48 1.26
CA PHE A 55 7.99 -9.45 1.89
C PHE A 55 9.45 -9.61 1.51
N GLU A 56 10.08 -8.51 1.13
CA GLU A 56 11.52 -8.46 0.93
C GLU A 56 12.25 -8.50 2.28
N LYS A 57 13.46 -9.05 2.27
CA LYS A 57 14.31 -9.06 3.47
C LYS A 57 14.59 -7.63 3.95
N GLY A 58 14.35 -7.38 5.24
CA GLY A 58 14.54 -6.07 5.87
C GLY A 58 13.23 -5.30 6.14
N VAL A 59 12.12 -5.66 5.49
CA VAL A 59 10.81 -5.08 5.82
C VAL A 59 10.40 -5.50 7.23
N ASN A 60 9.89 -4.55 8.01
CA ASN A 60 9.29 -4.85 9.31
C ASN A 60 7.93 -5.55 9.12
N VAL A 61 7.98 -6.88 8.98
CA VAL A 61 6.80 -7.70 8.69
C VAL A 61 5.72 -7.57 9.78
N MET A 62 6.12 -7.43 11.05
CA MET A 62 5.15 -7.32 12.15
C MET A 62 4.34 -6.02 12.08
N GLU A 63 4.97 -4.92 11.71
CA GLU A 63 4.28 -3.65 11.49
C GLU A 63 3.44 -3.70 10.21
N ALA A 64 4.03 -4.19 9.11
CA ALA A 64 3.36 -4.30 7.82
C ALA A 64 2.12 -5.21 7.88
N PHE A 65 2.18 -6.29 8.64
CA PHE A 65 1.05 -7.18 8.93
C PHE A 65 -0.15 -6.45 9.52
N SER A 66 0.07 -5.42 10.32
CA SER A 66 -1.00 -4.66 10.95
C SER A 66 -1.41 -3.43 10.13
N LEU A 67 -0.45 -2.80 9.43
CA LEU A 67 -0.68 -1.56 8.69
C LEU A 67 -1.33 -1.78 7.32
N LEU A 68 -0.83 -2.75 6.54
CA LEU A 68 -1.29 -2.94 5.16
C LEU A 68 -2.77 -3.36 5.04
N PRO A 69 -3.28 -4.29 5.89
CA PRO A 69 -4.66 -4.73 5.84
C PRO A 69 -5.60 -3.89 6.71
N ASP A 70 -5.14 -2.75 7.24
CA ASP A 70 -5.98 -1.87 8.05
C ASP A 70 -7.32 -1.56 7.35
N PRO A 71 -8.47 -1.74 8.02
CA PRO A 71 -9.78 -1.50 7.44
C PRO A 71 -10.06 0.00 7.36
N GLN A 72 -9.83 0.60 6.21
CA GLN A 72 -10.07 2.02 5.97
C GLN A 72 -11.47 2.25 5.42
N THR A 73 -12.40 2.65 6.26
CA THR A 73 -13.75 3.06 5.85
C THR A 73 -13.74 4.41 5.14
N ASN A 74 -12.79 5.26 5.52
CA ASN A 74 -12.55 6.57 4.94
C ASN A 74 -11.04 6.75 4.75
N GLY A 75 -10.62 7.21 3.58
CA GLY A 75 -9.20 7.37 3.26
C GLY A 75 -8.99 8.01 1.90
N GLY A 76 -7.73 8.01 1.45
CA GLY A 76 -7.36 8.53 0.14
C GLY A 76 -7.72 7.57 -0.99
N LEU A 77 -7.52 8.04 -2.22
CA LEU A 77 -7.62 7.22 -3.41
C LEU A 77 -6.32 6.45 -3.63
N LEU A 78 -6.46 5.19 -4.05
CA LEU A 78 -5.40 4.44 -4.69
C LEU A 78 -5.66 4.45 -6.19
N PHE A 79 -4.73 4.98 -6.97
CA PHE A 79 -4.85 5.02 -8.42
C PHE A 79 -3.55 4.63 -9.09
N SER A 80 -3.63 4.14 -10.31
CA SER A 80 -2.50 3.87 -11.18
C SER A 80 -2.46 4.87 -12.32
N ALA A 81 -1.26 5.20 -12.78
CA ALA A 81 -1.05 6.08 -13.90
C ALA A 81 0.16 5.62 -14.72
N ASN A 82 0.22 6.03 -15.98
CA ASN A 82 1.40 5.84 -16.80
C ASN A 82 2.58 6.66 -16.24
N GLU A 83 3.77 6.13 -16.34
CA GLU A 83 4.98 6.78 -15.87
C GLU A 83 5.20 8.16 -16.53
N THR A 84 4.81 8.29 -17.80
CA THR A 84 4.86 9.56 -18.56
C THR A 84 3.97 10.64 -17.98
N SER A 85 2.90 10.29 -17.25
CA SER A 85 1.96 11.23 -16.62
C SER A 85 2.40 11.68 -15.21
N LEU A 86 3.42 11.06 -14.64
CA LEU A 86 3.86 11.36 -13.27
C LEU A 86 4.23 12.83 -13.03
N PRO A 87 4.95 13.54 -13.94
CA PRO A 87 5.29 14.92 -13.71
C PRO A 87 4.06 15.84 -13.58
N GLU A 88 3.04 15.62 -14.41
CA GLU A 88 1.80 16.37 -14.38
C GLU A 88 0.99 16.08 -13.12
N ILE A 89 0.88 14.80 -12.74
CA ILE A 89 0.20 14.37 -11.51
C ILE A 89 0.86 14.99 -10.28
N LYS A 90 2.19 14.93 -10.19
CA LYS A 90 2.94 15.53 -9.08
C LYS A 90 2.66 17.02 -8.96
N LYS A 91 2.72 17.75 -10.08
CA LYS A 91 2.40 19.19 -10.12
C LYS A 91 0.99 19.45 -9.63
N LEU A 92 0.01 18.71 -10.13
CA LEU A 92 -1.39 18.84 -9.71
C LEU A 92 -1.57 18.62 -8.20
N LEU A 93 -0.95 17.58 -7.65
CA LEU A 93 -1.00 17.29 -6.21
C LEU A 93 -0.35 18.39 -5.38
N GLU A 94 0.80 18.92 -5.81
CA GLU A 94 1.48 20.03 -5.15
C GLU A 94 0.64 21.31 -5.13
N GLU A 95 0.05 21.68 -6.28
CA GLU A 95 -0.81 22.86 -6.43
C GLU A 95 -2.08 22.78 -5.56
N ASN A 96 -2.52 21.57 -5.21
CA ASN A 96 -3.69 21.33 -4.35
C ASN A 96 -3.34 21.00 -2.90
N GLY A 97 -2.11 21.26 -2.45
CA GLY A 97 -1.70 21.07 -1.05
C GLY A 97 -1.45 19.63 -0.65
N LEU A 98 -1.36 18.71 -1.60
CA LEU A 98 -1.18 17.26 -1.38
C LEU A 98 0.28 16.81 -1.52
N LYS A 99 1.23 17.63 -1.10
CA LYS A 99 2.68 17.37 -1.22
C LYS A 99 3.12 16.05 -0.59
N ASN A 100 2.46 15.60 0.47
CA ASN A 100 2.79 14.35 1.14
C ASN A 100 2.43 13.09 0.32
N PHE A 101 1.71 13.24 -0.79
CA PHE A 101 1.21 12.16 -1.63
C PHE A 101 1.81 12.15 -3.05
N ILE A 102 2.82 12.97 -3.33
CA ILE A 102 3.40 13.12 -4.67
C ILE A 102 4.31 11.96 -5.08
N ASN A 103 4.80 11.18 -4.12
CA ASN A 103 5.68 10.06 -4.42
C ASN A 103 4.86 8.80 -4.70
N PRO A 104 5.13 8.11 -5.82
CA PRO A 104 4.54 6.80 -6.06
C PRO A 104 4.88 5.84 -4.92
N ILE A 105 3.89 5.14 -4.42
CA ILE A 105 4.08 4.12 -3.37
C ILE A 105 4.54 2.77 -3.92
N GLY A 106 4.58 2.62 -5.25
CA GLY A 106 4.98 1.40 -5.89
C GLY A 106 4.69 1.42 -7.39
N ARG A 107 4.74 0.25 -8.02
CA ARG A 107 4.45 0.07 -9.44
C ARG A 107 3.88 -1.30 -9.72
N PHE A 108 3.08 -1.41 -10.79
CA PHE A 108 2.70 -2.70 -11.35
C PHE A 108 3.86 -3.30 -12.15
N THR A 109 3.95 -4.62 -12.13
CA THR A 109 4.99 -5.40 -12.82
C THR A 109 4.35 -6.59 -13.53
N ALA A 110 5.11 -7.25 -14.39
CA ALA A 110 4.69 -8.56 -14.91
C ALA A 110 4.35 -9.50 -13.74
N GLN A 111 3.45 -10.44 -13.99
CA GLN A 111 2.98 -11.40 -12.99
C GLN A 111 4.14 -12.15 -12.34
N LYS A 112 4.12 -12.25 -11.02
CA LYS A 112 5.08 -12.95 -10.16
C LYS A 112 4.37 -14.03 -9.35
N GLU A 113 5.13 -14.82 -8.58
CA GLU A 113 4.58 -15.81 -7.63
C GLU A 113 3.63 -15.16 -6.61
N LYS A 114 4.03 -14.01 -6.09
CA LYS A 114 3.18 -13.21 -5.19
C LYS A 114 2.58 -12.02 -5.95
N ILE A 115 1.30 -11.79 -5.72
CA ILE A 115 0.59 -10.67 -6.35
C ILE A 115 1.12 -9.34 -5.83
N ILE A 116 1.30 -9.23 -4.52
CA ILE A 116 1.87 -8.04 -3.88
C ILE A 116 3.24 -8.37 -3.32
N ASN A 117 4.24 -7.59 -3.69
CA ASN A 117 5.61 -7.72 -3.21
C ASN A 117 5.99 -6.45 -2.46
N VAL A 118 6.11 -6.58 -1.13
CA VAL A 118 6.44 -5.45 -0.25
C VAL A 118 7.96 -5.31 -0.21
N LYS A 119 8.45 -4.15 -0.65
CA LYS A 119 9.84 -3.75 -0.69
C LYS A 119 10.19 -2.82 0.49
N LEU A 120 11.47 -2.71 0.78
CA LEU A 120 11.97 -1.81 1.82
C LEU A 120 11.80 -0.32 1.44
#